data_ccd385edfb66355c48b59756c56b9f7d
#
_entry.id   ccd385edfb66355c48b59756c56b9f7d
#
_cell.length_a   1.000
_cell.length_b   1.000
_cell.length_c   1.000
_cell.angle_alpha   90.00
_cell.angle_beta   90.00
_cell.angle_gamma   90.00
#
_symmetry.space_group_name_H-M   'P 1'
#
loop_
_entity.id
_entity.type
_entity.pdbx_description
1 polymer ?
#
loop_
_entity_poly.entity_id
_entity_poly.type
_entity_poly.pdbx_seq_one_letter_code
_entity_poly.pdbx_strand_id
1 'polypeptide(L)'
;NPPVQAWAAWRVYKIEQKRTGNGDIAFLERVFHKLLLNFTWWVNRKDTEGKNVFQGGFLGLDNIGLFDRSAPLPTGGHIEQSDGTSWMGMFSLNMLTIALELAANDRVYEDIATKFFEHFLYIAAAMNNIGSEGIPLWDEEEEFFYDVLHLGPGQNLPLKVRSMVGIIPLFAVATIEPALLTQLPEFAERMDWFLERRPHLAQLVSRWQ
;
A
#
# COMPACT_ATOMS: atom_id res chain seq x y z
N ASN A 1 7.72 12.27 -5.09
CA ASN A 1 8.39 11.04 -5.52
C ASN A 1 7.72 9.83 -4.86
N PRO A 2 7.65 8.68 -5.55
CA PRO A 2 7.10 7.46 -4.98
C PRO A 2 7.78 7.08 -3.65
N PRO A 3 7.06 6.52 -2.67
CA PRO A 3 7.60 6.18 -1.34
C PRO A 3 8.38 4.84 -1.38
N VAL A 4 9.53 4.83 -2.06
CA VAL A 4 10.37 3.63 -2.23
C VAL A 4 11.40 3.43 -1.11
N GLN A 5 11.48 4.34 -0.16
CA GLN A 5 12.52 4.36 0.87
C GLN A 5 12.47 3.13 1.78
N ALA A 6 11.27 2.64 2.13
CA ALA A 6 11.12 1.45 2.96
C ALA A 6 11.63 0.20 2.23
N TRP A 7 11.28 0.05 0.96
CA TRP A 7 11.83 -1.01 0.11
C TRP A 7 13.35 -0.95 0.02
N ALA A 8 13.91 0.24 -0.22
CA ALA A 8 15.35 0.44 -0.33
C ALA A 8 16.08 0.09 0.99
N ALA A 9 15.56 0.55 2.13
CA ALA A 9 16.12 0.23 3.45
C ALA A 9 16.11 -1.27 3.73
N TRP A 10 14.98 -1.93 3.44
CA TRP A 10 14.86 -3.38 3.54
C TRP A 10 15.88 -4.11 2.67
N ARG A 11 16.04 -3.69 1.41
CA ARG A 11 17.02 -4.31 0.50
C ARG A 11 18.46 -4.13 0.98
N VAL A 12 18.81 -2.96 1.49
CA VAL A 12 20.15 -2.70 2.08
C VAL A 12 20.40 -3.66 3.25
N TYR A 13 19.44 -3.74 4.18
CA TYR A 13 19.52 -4.65 5.33
C TYR A 13 19.70 -6.12 4.89
N LYS A 14 18.90 -6.60 3.93
CA LYS A 14 18.98 -8.01 3.46
C LYS A 14 20.27 -8.29 2.68
N ILE A 15 20.81 -7.32 1.93
CA ILE A 15 22.11 -7.45 1.25
C ILE A 15 23.23 -7.59 2.28
N GLU A 16 23.22 -6.76 3.31
CA GLU A 16 24.19 -6.84 4.39
C GLU A 16 24.10 -8.18 5.13
N GLN A 17 22.89 -8.59 5.53
CA GLN A 17 22.65 -9.87 6.18
C GLN A 17 23.18 -11.04 5.34
N LYS A 18 22.97 -11.01 4.02
CA LYS A 18 23.48 -12.05 3.11
C LYS A 18 25.03 -12.05 3.03
N ARG A 19 25.63 -10.87 3.07
CA ARG A 19 27.08 -10.71 2.92
C ARG A 19 27.86 -11.07 4.19
N THR A 20 27.31 -10.70 5.35
CA THR A 20 28.02 -10.81 6.66
C THR A 20 27.53 -11.95 7.53
N GLY A 21 26.38 -12.57 7.18
CA GLY A 21 25.66 -13.54 8.00
C GLY A 21 24.77 -12.90 9.07
N ASN A 22 24.90 -11.60 9.32
CA ASN A 22 24.12 -10.87 10.32
C ASN A 22 23.56 -9.57 9.72
N GLY A 23 22.29 -9.26 9.99
CA GLY A 23 21.69 -7.97 9.66
C GLY A 23 21.87 -6.96 10.79
N ASP A 24 22.13 -5.69 10.46
CA ASP A 24 22.14 -4.60 11.44
C ASP A 24 20.69 -4.23 11.84
N ILE A 25 20.18 -4.90 12.86
CA ILE A 25 18.82 -4.64 13.41
C ILE A 25 18.72 -3.20 13.92
N ALA A 26 19.76 -2.66 14.53
CA ALA A 26 19.74 -1.29 15.02
C ALA A 26 19.65 -0.26 13.88
N PHE A 27 20.27 -0.54 12.73
CA PHE A 27 20.06 0.25 11.52
C PHE A 27 18.61 0.18 11.06
N LEU A 28 18.05 -1.03 10.96
CA LEU A 28 16.69 -1.25 10.49
C LEU A 28 15.67 -0.53 11.38
N GLU A 29 15.83 -0.61 12.69
CA GLU A 29 15.00 0.06 13.69
C GLU A 29 15.06 1.59 13.54
N ARG A 30 16.28 2.17 13.47
CA ARG A 30 16.44 3.63 13.29
C ARG A 30 15.79 4.13 12.02
N VAL A 31 15.90 3.38 10.93
CA VAL A 31 15.26 3.74 9.66
C VAL A 31 13.76 3.60 9.75
N PHE A 32 13.27 2.53 10.39
CA PHE A 32 11.83 2.28 10.59
C PHE A 32 11.14 3.44 11.30
N HIS A 33 11.72 3.95 12.38
CA HIS A 33 11.17 5.11 13.11
C HIS A 33 11.09 6.37 12.25
N LYS A 34 12.05 6.60 11.36
CA LYS A 34 11.99 7.73 10.41
C LYS A 34 10.92 7.52 9.34
N LEU A 35 10.79 6.28 8.87
CA LEU A 35 9.77 5.92 7.88
C LEU A 35 8.35 6.02 8.45
N LEU A 36 8.14 5.77 9.75
CA LEU A 36 6.86 5.99 10.42
C LEU A 36 6.39 7.44 10.27
N LEU A 37 7.27 8.41 10.47
CA LEU A 37 6.94 9.84 10.30
C LEU A 37 6.57 10.14 8.84
N ASN A 38 7.31 9.57 7.90
CA ASN A 38 7.02 9.74 6.47
C ASN A 38 5.71 9.05 6.08
N PHE A 39 5.45 7.86 6.59
CA PHE A 39 4.19 7.14 6.36
C PHE A 39 2.99 7.93 6.87
N THR A 40 3.07 8.48 8.09
CA THR A 40 2.02 9.30 8.68
C THR A 40 1.72 10.54 7.82
N TRP A 41 2.76 11.18 7.28
CA TRP A 41 2.59 12.30 6.37
C TRP A 41 1.79 11.91 5.11
N TRP A 42 2.09 10.74 4.52
CA TRP A 42 1.37 10.22 3.36
C TRP A 42 -0.08 9.87 3.68
N VAL A 43 -0.32 9.13 4.76
CA VAL A 43 -1.68 8.71 5.17
C VAL A 43 -2.59 9.91 5.41
N ASN A 44 -2.05 11.02 5.91
CA ASN A 44 -2.80 12.26 6.09
C ASN A 44 -3.11 12.99 4.77
N ARG A 45 -2.62 12.51 3.63
CA ARG A 45 -2.89 13.03 2.29
C ARG A 45 -3.76 12.12 1.44
N LYS A 46 -4.48 11.22 2.06
CA LYS A 46 -5.52 10.46 1.38
C LYS A 46 -6.68 11.37 0.97
N ASP A 47 -7.58 10.82 0.18
CA ASP A 47 -8.75 11.52 -0.33
C ASP A 47 -9.56 12.25 0.76
N THR A 48 -10.29 13.28 0.36
CA THR A 48 -11.11 14.10 1.27
C THR A 48 -12.30 13.35 1.87
N GLU A 49 -12.72 12.24 1.24
CA GLU A 49 -13.84 11.42 1.66
C GLU A 49 -13.43 10.25 2.57
N GLY A 50 -12.12 10.04 2.77
CA GLY A 50 -11.60 9.00 3.65
C GLY A 50 -11.73 7.57 3.11
N LYS A 51 -11.86 7.40 1.80
CA LYS A 51 -12.06 6.12 1.11
C LYS A 51 -10.78 5.29 0.91
N ASN A 52 -9.65 5.72 1.47
CA ASN A 52 -8.33 5.09 1.34
C ASN A 52 -7.77 5.04 -0.09
N VAL A 53 -8.21 5.94 -0.96
CA VAL A 53 -7.59 6.25 -2.24
C VAL A 53 -6.61 7.40 -2.05
N PHE A 54 -5.58 7.50 -2.86
CA PHE A 54 -4.55 8.52 -2.68
C PHE A 54 -4.42 9.39 -3.93
N GLN A 55 -4.44 10.68 -3.70
CA GLN A 55 -4.14 11.69 -4.70
C GLN A 55 -2.63 11.96 -4.62
N GLY A 56 -1.88 11.35 -5.54
CA GLY A 56 -0.44 11.36 -5.43
C GLY A 56 0.22 12.69 -5.80
N GLY A 57 -0.42 13.47 -6.67
CA GLY A 57 0.26 14.58 -7.30
C GLY A 57 1.47 14.10 -8.09
N PHE A 58 2.62 14.72 -7.88
CA PHE A 58 3.85 14.38 -8.58
C PHE A 58 4.44 13.02 -8.17
N LEU A 59 4.30 12.02 -9.03
CA LEU A 59 4.86 10.67 -8.86
C LEU A 59 5.81 10.25 -10.01
N GLY A 60 6.20 11.20 -10.85
CA GLY A 60 7.09 10.96 -11.99
C GLY A 60 6.37 10.48 -13.25
N LEU A 61 5.04 10.40 -13.22
CA LEU A 61 4.19 9.98 -14.33
C LEU A 61 3.09 11.04 -14.63
N ASP A 62 3.40 12.30 -14.41
CA ASP A 62 2.42 13.39 -14.39
C ASP A 62 1.76 13.66 -15.74
N ASN A 63 2.47 13.42 -16.82
CA ASN A 63 2.06 13.71 -18.20
C ASN A 63 1.84 12.46 -19.05
N ILE A 64 1.66 11.30 -18.41
CA ILE A 64 1.45 10.02 -19.13
C ILE A 64 -0.03 9.78 -19.47
N GLY A 65 -0.94 10.53 -18.88
CA GLY A 65 -2.39 10.44 -19.07
C GLY A 65 -2.96 11.56 -19.95
N LEU A 66 -4.27 11.78 -19.79
CA LEU A 66 -5.01 12.85 -20.50
C LEU A 66 -4.76 14.24 -19.92
N PHE A 67 -4.38 14.32 -18.67
CA PHE A 67 -4.18 15.56 -17.92
C PHE A 67 -2.78 15.59 -17.32
N ASP A 68 -2.27 16.79 -17.12
CA ASP A 68 -1.12 17.01 -16.25
C ASP A 68 -1.59 16.85 -14.79
N ARG A 69 -1.18 15.75 -14.17
CA ARG A 69 -1.61 15.37 -12.81
C ARG A 69 -0.97 16.24 -11.71
N SER A 70 0.01 17.07 -12.06
CA SER A 70 0.66 18.02 -11.17
C SER A 70 0.03 19.42 -11.18
N ALA A 71 -0.91 19.68 -12.10
CA ALA A 71 -1.58 20.96 -12.29
C ALA A 71 -3.07 20.89 -11.96
N PRO A 72 -3.71 22.03 -11.64
CA PRO A 72 -5.15 22.11 -11.53
C PRO A 72 -5.84 21.65 -12.82
N LEU A 73 -6.87 20.81 -12.67
CA LEU A 73 -7.57 20.26 -13.82
C LEU A 73 -8.45 21.31 -14.50
N PRO A 74 -8.41 21.41 -15.84
CA PRO A 74 -9.26 22.34 -16.57
C PRO A 74 -10.76 22.04 -16.46
N THR A 75 -11.10 20.80 -16.10
CA THR A 75 -12.47 20.31 -15.89
C THR A 75 -12.98 20.59 -14.47
N GLY A 76 -12.13 21.05 -13.56
CA GLY A 76 -12.41 21.00 -12.12
C GLY A 76 -12.34 19.55 -11.60
N GLY A 77 -12.70 19.36 -10.32
CA GLY A 77 -12.61 18.05 -9.67
C GLY A 77 -11.16 17.65 -9.36
N HIS A 78 -10.96 16.34 -9.23
CA HIS A 78 -9.63 15.77 -8.94
C HIS A 78 -9.50 14.38 -9.57
N ILE A 79 -8.27 13.88 -9.66
CA ILE A 79 -7.96 12.54 -10.16
C ILE A 79 -7.61 11.66 -8.98
N GLU A 80 -8.36 10.56 -8.83
CA GLU A 80 -7.98 9.45 -7.99
C GLU A 80 -6.98 8.58 -8.74
N GLN A 81 -5.77 8.48 -8.19
CA GLN A 81 -4.64 7.93 -8.92
C GLN A 81 -4.42 6.46 -8.58
N SER A 82 -4.42 5.63 -9.61
CA SER A 82 -4.14 4.20 -9.51
C SER A 82 -2.72 3.94 -8.99
N ASP A 83 -1.71 4.61 -9.56
CA ASP A 83 -0.33 4.46 -9.09
C ASP A 83 -0.10 5.07 -7.71
N GLY A 84 -0.69 6.23 -7.40
CA GLY A 84 -0.58 6.85 -6.08
C GLY A 84 -1.09 5.95 -4.97
N THR A 85 -2.25 5.35 -5.18
CA THR A 85 -2.86 4.40 -4.25
C THR A 85 -2.02 3.11 -4.14
N SER A 86 -1.53 2.60 -5.27
CA SER A 86 -0.66 1.41 -5.32
C SER A 86 0.65 1.61 -4.57
N TRP A 87 1.29 2.78 -4.73
CA TRP A 87 2.51 3.12 -4.00
C TRP A 87 2.30 3.12 -2.49
N MET A 88 1.13 3.54 -2.03
CA MET A 88 0.79 3.47 -0.60
C MET A 88 0.51 2.04 -0.14
N GLY A 89 -0.10 1.20 -0.97
CA GLY A 89 -0.22 -0.23 -0.73
C GLY A 89 1.15 -0.90 -0.58
N MET A 90 2.06 -0.65 -1.53
CA MET A 90 3.45 -1.14 -1.48
C MET A 90 4.19 -0.61 -0.23
N PHE A 91 4.04 0.67 0.12
CA PHE A 91 4.67 1.24 1.30
C PHE A 91 4.18 0.56 2.58
N SER A 92 2.87 0.31 2.70
CA SER A 92 2.29 -0.43 3.83
C SER A 92 2.90 -1.83 3.95
N LEU A 93 3.02 -2.57 2.85
CA LEU A 93 3.63 -3.90 2.84
C LEU A 93 5.12 -3.89 3.18
N ASN A 94 5.86 -2.89 2.70
CA ASN A 94 7.28 -2.76 3.05
C ASN A 94 7.47 -2.42 4.54
N MET A 95 6.62 -1.57 5.10
CA MET A 95 6.62 -1.27 6.53
C MET A 95 6.20 -2.49 7.37
N LEU A 96 5.21 -3.27 6.90
CA LEU A 96 4.85 -4.56 7.49
C LEU A 96 6.05 -5.51 7.52
N THR A 97 6.73 -5.67 6.38
CA THR A 97 7.89 -6.56 6.29
C THR A 97 9.01 -6.17 7.27
N ILE A 98 9.30 -4.87 7.39
CA ILE A 98 10.30 -4.39 8.35
C ILE A 98 9.82 -4.60 9.79
N ALA A 99 8.56 -4.29 10.08
CA ALA A 99 7.99 -4.48 11.42
C ALA A 99 8.03 -5.94 11.87
N LEU A 100 7.75 -6.89 10.97
CA LEU A 100 7.82 -8.32 11.25
C LEU A 100 9.26 -8.80 11.53
N GLU A 101 10.26 -8.28 10.80
CA GLU A 101 11.66 -8.59 11.08
C GLU A 101 12.10 -8.02 12.44
N LEU A 102 11.67 -6.80 12.78
CA LEU A 102 11.93 -6.20 14.09
C LEU A 102 11.21 -6.98 15.20
N ALA A 103 9.97 -7.41 14.98
CA ALA A 103 9.18 -8.19 15.93
C ALA A 103 9.82 -9.53 16.28
N ALA A 104 10.58 -10.14 15.38
CA ALA A 104 11.34 -11.35 15.66
C ALA A 104 12.42 -11.13 16.75
N ASN A 105 12.84 -9.88 17.00
CA ASN A 105 13.81 -9.49 18.03
C ASN A 105 13.13 -8.80 19.22
N ASP A 106 12.09 -8.01 19.00
CA ASP A 106 11.34 -7.32 20.04
C ASP A 106 9.84 -7.34 19.70
N ARG A 107 9.07 -8.09 20.46
CA ARG A 107 7.63 -8.32 20.24
C ARG A 107 6.78 -7.06 20.28
N VAL A 108 7.25 -5.96 20.79
CA VAL A 108 6.53 -4.67 20.77
C VAL A 108 6.15 -4.26 19.33
N TYR A 109 6.90 -4.72 18.33
CA TYR A 109 6.63 -4.47 16.92
C TYR A 109 5.50 -5.31 16.32
N GLU A 110 4.98 -6.34 17.01
CA GLU A 110 3.83 -7.13 16.50
C GLU A 110 2.56 -6.26 16.37
N ASP A 111 2.35 -5.34 17.30
CA ASP A 111 1.18 -4.44 17.25
C ASP A 111 1.23 -3.51 16.05
N ILE A 112 2.40 -2.92 15.78
CA ILE A 112 2.55 -2.01 14.65
C ILE A 112 2.54 -2.76 13.29
N ALA A 113 3.03 -4.00 13.25
CA ALA A 113 2.91 -4.87 12.09
C ALA A 113 1.43 -5.11 11.73
N THR A 114 0.61 -5.39 12.74
CA THR A 114 -0.85 -5.52 12.56
C THR A 114 -1.47 -4.28 11.92
N LYS A 115 -1.05 -3.07 12.32
CA LYS A 115 -1.55 -1.82 11.73
C LYS A 115 -1.19 -1.66 10.26
N PHE A 116 0.03 -2.04 9.85
CA PHE A 116 0.40 -1.99 8.44
C PHE A 116 -0.33 -3.03 7.60
N PHE A 117 -0.60 -4.23 8.16
CA PHE A 117 -1.43 -5.23 7.53
C PHE A 117 -2.87 -4.72 7.29
N GLU A 118 -3.49 -4.12 8.32
CA GLU A 118 -4.81 -3.50 8.21
C GLU A 118 -4.83 -2.39 7.16
N HIS A 119 -3.86 -1.46 7.19
CA HIS A 119 -3.76 -0.38 6.21
C HIS A 119 -3.66 -0.90 4.77
N PHE A 120 -2.82 -1.91 4.55
CA PHE A 120 -2.71 -2.52 3.22
C PHE A 120 -4.04 -3.07 2.73
N LEU A 121 -4.75 -3.84 3.56
CA LEU A 121 -6.03 -4.45 3.16
C LEU A 121 -7.10 -3.39 2.86
N TYR A 122 -7.16 -2.31 3.61
CA TYR A 122 -8.09 -1.21 3.29
C TYR A 122 -7.73 -0.51 1.98
N ILE A 123 -6.46 -0.29 1.69
CA ILE A 123 -6.01 0.28 0.42
C ILE A 123 -6.34 -0.67 -0.74
N ALA A 124 -6.01 -1.94 -0.61
CA ALA A 124 -6.28 -2.94 -1.63
C ALA A 124 -7.78 -3.11 -1.91
N ALA A 125 -8.61 -3.07 -0.86
CA ALA A 125 -10.06 -3.08 -1.00
C ALA A 125 -10.59 -1.84 -1.74
N ALA A 126 -10.06 -0.66 -1.41
CA ALA A 126 -10.45 0.58 -2.08
C ALA A 126 -10.11 0.55 -3.58
N MET A 127 -8.93 0.05 -3.94
CA MET A 127 -8.52 -0.08 -5.35
C MET A 127 -9.41 -1.01 -6.16
N ASN A 128 -9.90 -2.09 -5.54
CA ASN A 128 -10.75 -3.10 -6.18
C ASN A 128 -12.25 -2.86 -5.94
N ASN A 129 -12.63 -1.72 -5.38
CA ASN A 129 -14.03 -1.36 -5.04
C ASN A 129 -14.74 -2.42 -4.16
N ILE A 130 -13.99 -3.08 -3.29
CA ILE A 130 -14.53 -4.09 -2.38
C ILE A 130 -15.19 -3.38 -1.21
N GLY A 131 -16.52 -3.50 -1.08
CA GLY A 131 -17.30 -2.85 -0.02
C GLY A 131 -18.19 -1.69 -0.49
N SER A 132 -18.30 -1.47 -1.79
CA SER A 132 -19.34 -0.70 -2.50
C SER A 132 -19.41 0.84 -2.36
N GLU A 133 -18.50 1.50 -1.66
CA GLU A 133 -18.50 2.97 -1.55
C GLU A 133 -17.24 3.65 -2.16
N GLY A 134 -16.38 2.86 -2.79
CA GLY A 134 -15.13 3.33 -3.38
C GLY A 134 -15.30 3.94 -4.78
N ILE A 135 -14.24 4.56 -5.26
CA ILE A 135 -14.07 4.93 -6.66
C ILE A 135 -13.36 3.75 -7.32
N PRO A 136 -13.99 3.02 -8.26
CA PRO A 136 -13.40 1.84 -8.85
C PRO A 136 -12.20 2.23 -9.72
N LEU A 137 -11.00 1.89 -9.26
CA LEU A 137 -9.79 2.03 -10.06
C LEU A 137 -9.57 0.82 -10.98
N TRP A 138 -10.15 -0.33 -10.63
CA TRP A 138 -10.15 -1.54 -11.43
C TRP A 138 -11.30 -1.54 -12.42
N ASP A 139 -11.03 -1.80 -13.69
CA ASP A 139 -12.01 -1.97 -14.76
C ASP A 139 -12.17 -3.48 -15.02
N GLU A 140 -13.37 -3.99 -14.73
CA GLU A 140 -13.69 -5.43 -14.85
C GLU A 140 -13.72 -5.93 -16.30
N GLU A 141 -14.06 -5.06 -17.26
CA GLU A 141 -14.16 -5.43 -18.68
C GLU A 141 -12.74 -5.52 -19.31
N GLU A 142 -11.88 -4.58 -18.97
CA GLU A 142 -10.55 -4.49 -19.53
C GLU A 142 -9.47 -5.19 -18.67
N GLU A 143 -9.85 -5.64 -17.47
CA GLU A 143 -8.95 -6.28 -16.49
C GLU A 143 -7.68 -5.43 -16.27
N PHE A 144 -7.90 -4.13 -16.01
CA PHE A 144 -6.81 -3.18 -15.89
C PHE A 144 -7.14 -2.06 -14.91
N PHE A 145 -6.11 -1.49 -14.25
CA PHE A 145 -6.28 -0.34 -13.38
C PHE A 145 -6.17 0.97 -14.15
N TYR A 146 -7.10 1.90 -13.88
CA TYR A 146 -7.13 3.22 -14.46
C TYR A 146 -7.21 4.31 -13.40
N ASP A 147 -6.71 5.50 -13.74
CA ASP A 147 -7.04 6.70 -12.98
C ASP A 147 -8.52 7.04 -13.19
N VAL A 148 -9.13 7.66 -12.19
CA VAL A 148 -10.53 8.08 -12.26
C VAL A 148 -10.66 9.57 -11.98
N LEU A 149 -11.27 10.30 -12.90
CA LEU A 149 -11.63 11.69 -12.72
C LEU A 149 -12.92 11.77 -11.90
N HIS A 150 -12.83 12.40 -10.74
CA HIS A 150 -13.97 12.68 -9.86
C HIS A 150 -14.41 14.13 -10.02
N LEU A 151 -15.62 14.34 -10.50
CA LEU A 151 -16.21 15.67 -10.78
C LEU A 151 -17.23 16.10 -9.71
N GLY A 152 -17.63 15.19 -8.82
CA GLY A 152 -18.59 15.41 -7.77
C GLY A 152 -19.31 14.12 -7.38
N PRO A 153 -20.25 14.16 -6.42
CA PRO A 153 -20.93 12.97 -5.93
C PRO A 153 -21.56 12.16 -7.08
N GLY A 154 -21.13 10.91 -7.23
CA GLY A 154 -21.59 9.98 -8.26
C GLY A 154 -21.09 10.28 -9.69
N GLN A 155 -20.24 11.27 -9.89
CA GLN A 155 -19.71 11.64 -11.20
C GLN A 155 -18.24 11.19 -11.31
N ASN A 156 -18.04 9.91 -11.57
CA ASN A 156 -16.75 9.28 -11.73
C ASN A 156 -16.54 8.89 -13.19
N LEU A 157 -15.43 9.32 -13.79
CA LEU A 157 -15.09 9.01 -15.17
C LEU A 157 -13.73 8.28 -15.22
N PRO A 158 -13.70 6.99 -15.56
CA PRO A 158 -12.46 6.26 -15.77
C PRO A 158 -11.66 6.86 -16.93
N LEU A 159 -10.40 7.17 -16.70
CA LEU A 159 -9.49 7.67 -17.73
C LEU A 159 -8.77 6.49 -18.37
N LYS A 160 -9.42 5.86 -19.36
CA LYS A 160 -8.96 4.60 -19.98
C LYS A 160 -7.74 4.79 -20.89
N VAL A 161 -6.62 5.20 -20.29
CA VAL A 161 -5.31 5.26 -20.95
C VAL A 161 -4.46 4.10 -20.44
N ARG A 162 -4.26 3.08 -21.27
CA ARG A 162 -3.38 1.96 -20.94
C ARG A 162 -1.94 2.43 -20.90
N SER A 163 -1.41 2.53 -19.71
CA SER A 163 -0.07 3.02 -19.44
C SER A 163 0.58 2.25 -18.28
N MET A 164 1.81 2.62 -17.96
CA MET A 164 2.53 2.06 -16.82
C MET A 164 1.82 2.33 -15.48
N VAL A 165 1.00 3.38 -15.39
CA VAL A 165 0.21 3.72 -14.21
C VAL A 165 -0.65 2.52 -13.75
N GLY A 166 -1.32 1.85 -14.67
CA GLY A 166 -2.18 0.70 -14.37
C GLY A 166 -1.43 -0.61 -14.10
N ILE A 167 -0.09 -0.63 -14.24
CA ILE A 167 0.75 -1.80 -13.92
C ILE A 167 1.39 -1.67 -12.53
N ILE A 168 1.52 -0.45 -12.00
CA ILE A 168 2.12 -0.18 -10.69
C ILE A 168 1.45 -0.98 -9.54
N PRO A 169 0.12 -1.27 -9.55
CA PRO A 169 -0.50 -2.13 -8.54
C PRO A 169 0.17 -3.48 -8.32
N LEU A 170 0.83 -4.03 -9.34
CA LEU A 170 1.58 -5.29 -9.23
C LEU A 170 2.78 -5.22 -8.25
N PHE A 171 3.22 -4.02 -7.85
CA PHE A 171 4.28 -3.84 -6.86
C PHE A 171 3.78 -4.01 -5.42
N ALA A 172 2.47 -3.90 -5.20
CA ALA A 172 1.83 -4.05 -3.89
C ALA A 172 1.53 -5.52 -3.57
N VAL A 173 2.56 -6.35 -3.56
CA VAL A 173 2.50 -7.78 -3.25
C VAL A 173 3.58 -8.14 -2.23
N ALA A 174 3.23 -8.95 -1.25
CA ALA A 174 4.17 -9.51 -0.27
C ALA A 174 3.74 -10.92 0.14
N THR A 175 4.71 -11.72 0.56
CA THR A 175 4.47 -13.03 1.18
C THR A 175 4.87 -12.99 2.64
N ILE A 176 4.10 -13.66 3.49
CA ILE A 176 4.41 -13.88 4.89
C ILE A 176 4.66 -15.38 5.06
N GLU A 177 5.88 -15.74 5.44
CA GLU A 177 6.26 -17.13 5.62
C GLU A 177 5.57 -17.74 6.84
N PRO A 178 5.05 -19.00 6.75
CA PRO A 178 4.39 -19.66 7.87
C PRO A 178 5.27 -19.77 9.13
N ALA A 179 6.57 -19.94 8.95
CA ALA A 179 7.52 -19.98 10.06
C ALA A 179 7.54 -18.67 10.86
N LEU A 180 7.35 -17.54 10.21
CA LEU A 180 7.28 -16.23 10.84
C LEU A 180 5.98 -16.08 11.67
N LEU A 181 4.85 -16.56 11.16
CA LEU A 181 3.59 -16.56 11.90
C LEU A 181 3.67 -17.41 13.17
N THR A 182 4.39 -18.55 13.11
CA THR A 182 4.67 -19.37 14.29
C THR A 182 5.52 -18.64 15.32
N GLN A 183 6.45 -17.83 14.89
CA GLN A 183 7.31 -17.03 15.73
C GLN A 183 6.61 -15.82 16.38
N LEU A 184 5.59 -15.26 15.70
CA LEU A 184 4.87 -14.05 16.07
C LEU A 184 3.39 -14.35 16.33
N PRO A 185 3.07 -15.05 17.43
CA PRO A 185 1.71 -15.54 17.68
C PRO A 185 0.69 -14.42 17.91
N GLU A 186 1.08 -13.29 18.51
CA GLU A 186 0.16 -12.17 18.72
C GLU A 186 -0.22 -11.50 17.39
N PHE A 187 0.73 -11.34 16.47
CA PHE A 187 0.45 -10.85 15.12
C PHE A 187 -0.46 -11.83 14.37
N ALA A 188 -0.17 -13.14 14.41
CA ALA A 188 -0.96 -14.17 13.76
C ALA A 188 -2.41 -14.20 14.27
N GLU A 189 -2.61 -14.16 15.58
CA GLU A 189 -3.94 -14.13 16.21
C GLU A 189 -4.73 -12.87 15.81
N ARG A 190 -4.09 -11.69 15.81
CA ARG A 190 -4.73 -10.43 15.41
C ARG A 190 -5.06 -10.40 13.92
N MET A 191 -4.19 -10.95 13.07
CA MET A 191 -4.43 -11.10 11.64
C MET A 191 -5.65 -11.98 11.38
N ASP A 192 -5.72 -13.15 12.01
CA ASP A 192 -6.86 -14.07 11.89
C ASP A 192 -8.14 -13.43 12.40
N TRP A 193 -8.11 -12.82 13.58
CA TRP A 193 -9.25 -12.09 14.15
C TRP A 193 -9.75 -10.98 13.22
N PHE A 194 -8.83 -10.25 12.57
CA PHE A 194 -9.18 -9.17 11.65
C PHE A 194 -9.88 -9.72 10.40
N LEU A 195 -9.34 -10.80 9.81
CA LEU A 195 -9.88 -11.42 8.59
C LEU A 195 -11.22 -12.11 8.84
N GLU A 196 -11.39 -12.81 9.96
CA GLU A 196 -12.65 -13.45 10.33
C GLU A 196 -13.81 -12.45 10.42
N ARG A 197 -13.55 -11.25 10.93
CA ARG A 197 -14.57 -10.20 11.07
C ARG A 197 -14.79 -9.40 9.80
N ARG A 198 -13.95 -9.56 8.80
CA ARG A 198 -14.00 -8.83 7.52
C ARG A 198 -13.82 -9.77 6.33
N PRO A 199 -14.79 -10.67 6.10
CA PRO A 199 -14.68 -11.69 5.06
C PRO A 199 -14.52 -11.10 3.66
N HIS A 200 -15.01 -9.87 3.41
CA HIS A 200 -14.79 -9.15 2.16
C HIS A 200 -13.32 -8.75 1.95
N LEU A 201 -12.55 -8.51 3.01
CA LEU A 201 -11.11 -8.26 2.92
C LEU A 201 -10.30 -9.55 2.87
N ALA A 202 -10.81 -10.64 3.46
CA ALA A 202 -10.12 -11.92 3.50
C ALA A 202 -9.85 -12.50 2.08
N GLN A 203 -10.67 -12.15 1.08
CA GLN A 203 -10.45 -12.57 -0.31
C GLN A 203 -9.19 -11.96 -0.95
N LEU A 204 -8.62 -10.90 -0.36
CA LEU A 204 -7.37 -10.29 -0.81
C LEU A 204 -6.12 -11.05 -0.30
N VAL A 205 -6.32 -12.05 0.55
CA VAL A 205 -5.24 -12.84 1.16
C VAL A 205 -5.33 -14.28 0.68
N SER A 206 -4.33 -14.71 -0.08
CA SER A 206 -4.22 -16.11 -0.49
C SER A 206 -3.40 -16.88 0.53
N ARG A 207 -3.93 -18.02 1.02
CA ARG A 207 -3.20 -18.96 1.89
C ARG A 207 -2.78 -20.16 1.03
N TRP A 208 -1.48 -20.37 0.91
CA TRP A 208 -0.90 -21.53 0.25
C TRP A 208 -0.72 -22.62 1.31
N GLN A 209 -1.23 -23.82 1.03
CA GLN A 209 -1.02 -25.02 1.86
C GLN A 209 0.15 -25.82 1.31
#